data_e95b72cea925caf236a750a589f0d7e2
#
_entry.id   e95b72cea925caf236a750a589f0d7e2
#
_cell.length_a   1.000
_cell.length_b   1.000
_cell.length_c   1.000
_cell.angle_alpha   90.00
_cell.angle_beta   90.00
_cell.angle_gamma   90.00
#
_symmetry.space_group_name_H-M   'P 1'
#
loop_
_entity.id
_entity.type
_entity.pdbx_description
1 polymer ?
#
loop_
_entity_poly.entity_id
_entity_poly.type
_entity_poly.pdbx_seq_one_letter_code
_entity_poly.pdbx_strand_id
1 'polypeptide(L)'
;IPQQIAEFARISGITKIVLGRSSVHRRHFWSGPSLTEKLTLTAPNLDIYIIPDASAETGYDSGRKLFTRPLLPSVRDLLITAGILSCITLIGFFFLQLDFARYNIIMLYMLGVLFTALCTSGYTCGVLGSIASVALYNFFLTEPRLTFHAYDPGYQVTFALMLTSAIITCTLTTRLKDHAKMSAQAAFRTKILFDTNQLLQRAKSEEEILSQTASQLMKLLNRSLIVYPEQNGDLGSEQFFGVDGETTQNIFSAPEERDAANWTFANKKRSGAGTDSYPDAKGLYLALRTGGGVFGVVGIDLSEKPLDAFENSVLLSILGEGALAIENRRNALE
;
A
#
# COMPACT_ATOMS: atom_id res chain seq x y z
N ILE A 1 -17.89 5.36 18.62
CA ILE A 1 -17.92 3.93 18.22
C ILE A 1 -18.39 3.04 19.38
N PRO A 2 -17.80 3.02 20.63
CA PRO A 2 -18.28 2.15 21.70
C PRO A 2 -19.75 2.37 22.07
N GLN A 3 -20.15 3.64 22.18
CA GLN A 3 -21.54 4.01 22.50
C GLN A 3 -22.54 3.57 21.40
N GLN A 4 -22.17 3.66 20.13
CA GLN A 4 -22.98 3.21 19.02
C GLN A 4 -23.19 1.69 19.02
N ILE A 5 -22.13 0.94 19.36
CA ILE A 5 -22.20 -0.53 19.48
C ILE A 5 -23.10 -0.92 20.65
N ALA A 6 -22.96 -0.26 21.80
CA ALA A 6 -23.79 -0.50 22.97
C ALA A 6 -25.26 -0.18 22.71
N GLU A 7 -25.55 0.93 22.03
CA GLU A 7 -26.91 1.34 21.65
C GLU A 7 -27.54 0.38 20.65
N PHE A 8 -26.79 -0.02 19.62
CA PHE A 8 -27.22 -1.02 18.65
C PHE A 8 -27.54 -2.35 19.32
N ALA A 9 -26.67 -2.84 20.22
CA ALA A 9 -26.89 -4.07 20.95
C ALA A 9 -28.16 -3.99 21.82
N ARG A 10 -28.39 -2.84 22.48
CA ARG A 10 -29.61 -2.60 23.27
C ARG A 10 -30.88 -2.61 22.43
N ILE A 11 -30.88 -1.94 21.27
CA ILE A 11 -32.05 -1.85 20.37
C ILE A 11 -32.35 -3.22 19.74
N SER A 12 -31.28 -3.97 19.38
CA SER A 12 -31.39 -5.27 18.69
C SER A 12 -31.55 -6.46 19.66
N GLY A 13 -31.60 -6.24 20.98
CA GLY A 13 -31.74 -7.32 21.98
C GLY A 13 -30.54 -8.26 22.03
N ILE A 14 -29.38 -7.83 21.60
CA ILE A 14 -28.14 -8.63 21.59
C ILE A 14 -27.58 -8.69 23.00
N THR A 15 -27.31 -9.89 23.49
CA THR A 15 -26.73 -10.14 24.82
C THR A 15 -25.26 -10.52 24.78
N LYS A 16 -24.73 -10.90 23.62
CA LYS A 16 -23.35 -11.38 23.45
C LYS A 16 -22.67 -10.67 22.28
N ILE A 17 -21.46 -10.18 22.52
CA ILE A 17 -20.60 -9.55 21.49
C ILE A 17 -19.26 -10.29 21.45
N VAL A 18 -18.83 -10.64 20.25
CA VAL A 18 -17.52 -11.27 20.01
C VAL A 18 -16.57 -10.23 19.42
N LEU A 19 -15.45 -10.02 20.08
CA LEU A 19 -14.40 -9.10 19.63
C LEU A 19 -13.09 -9.85 19.38
N GLY A 20 -12.48 -9.65 18.23
CA GLY A 20 -11.11 -10.09 17.98
C GLY A 20 -10.11 -9.21 18.75
N ARG A 21 -9.17 -9.83 19.47
CA ARG A 21 -8.08 -9.12 20.13
C ARG A 21 -7.03 -8.72 19.10
N SER A 22 -6.84 -7.42 18.89
CA SER A 22 -5.72 -6.94 18.10
C SER A 22 -4.40 -7.11 18.86
N SER A 23 -3.44 -7.80 18.25
CA SER A 23 -2.10 -8.02 18.81
C SER A 23 -1.21 -6.76 18.81
N VAL A 24 -1.71 -5.65 18.26
CA VAL A 24 -0.96 -4.40 18.19
C VAL A 24 -0.93 -3.73 19.56
N HIS A 25 0.05 -4.12 20.38
CA HIS A 25 0.42 -3.41 21.61
C HIS A 25 1.05 -2.06 21.23
N ARG A 26 0.24 -1.02 21.07
CA ARG A 26 0.73 0.35 21.12
C ARG A 26 0.96 0.73 22.59
N ARG A 27 2.14 0.45 23.11
CA ARG A 27 2.63 1.07 24.34
C ARG A 27 2.97 2.54 24.05
N HIS A 28 1.95 3.38 23.94
CA HIS A 28 2.12 4.81 24.09
C HIS A 28 1.62 5.17 25.49
N PHE A 29 2.47 5.83 26.27
CA PHE A 29 2.19 6.29 27.64
C PHE A 29 0.95 7.19 27.74
N TRP A 30 0.39 7.62 26.60
CA TRP A 30 -0.78 8.50 26.48
C TRP A 30 -1.92 7.82 25.68
N SER A 31 -1.93 6.52 25.53
CA SER A 31 -3.04 5.84 24.88
C SER A 31 -4.21 5.68 25.84
N GLY A 32 -5.34 6.26 25.48
CA GLY A 32 -6.59 6.09 26.23
C GLY A 32 -7.07 4.63 26.28
N PRO A 33 -8.08 4.32 27.11
CA PRO A 33 -8.58 2.97 27.33
C PRO A 33 -8.99 2.28 26.02
N SER A 34 -8.75 0.97 25.94
CA SER A 34 -9.03 0.13 24.76
C SER A 34 -10.52 0.11 24.42
N LEU A 35 -10.85 -0.29 23.18
CA LEU A 35 -12.26 -0.44 22.76
C LEU A 35 -13.01 -1.39 23.69
N THR A 36 -12.35 -2.46 24.11
CA THR A 36 -12.89 -3.48 25.02
C THR A 36 -13.19 -2.89 26.40
N GLU A 37 -12.24 -2.15 26.98
CA GLU A 37 -12.45 -1.48 28.28
C GLU A 37 -13.58 -0.46 28.21
N LYS A 38 -13.66 0.32 27.11
CA LYS A 38 -14.75 1.29 26.92
C LYS A 38 -16.10 0.60 26.79
N LEU A 39 -16.19 -0.51 26.07
CA LEU A 39 -17.44 -1.27 25.93
C LEU A 39 -17.88 -1.91 27.24
N THR A 40 -16.96 -2.48 28.01
CA THR A 40 -17.26 -3.05 29.33
C THR A 40 -17.82 -2.00 30.30
N LEU A 41 -17.30 -0.77 30.24
CA LEU A 41 -17.80 0.35 31.06
C LEU A 41 -19.13 0.92 30.55
N THR A 42 -19.39 0.88 29.24
CA THR A 42 -20.56 1.52 28.63
C THR A 42 -21.78 0.59 28.61
N ALA A 43 -21.56 -0.73 28.60
CA ALA A 43 -22.62 -1.73 28.50
C ALA A 43 -22.33 -2.94 29.43
N PRO A 44 -22.52 -2.79 30.75
CA PRO A 44 -22.21 -3.83 31.73
C PRO A 44 -23.08 -5.08 31.62
N ASN A 45 -24.20 -5.01 30.91
CA ASN A 45 -25.14 -6.12 30.70
C ASN A 45 -24.85 -6.95 29.43
N LEU A 46 -23.74 -6.68 28.73
CA LEU A 46 -23.33 -7.41 27.54
C LEU A 46 -22.18 -8.36 27.87
N ASP A 47 -22.36 -9.62 27.53
CA ASP A 47 -21.27 -10.59 27.57
C ASP A 47 -20.30 -10.33 26.43
N ILE A 48 -19.07 -9.93 26.76
CA ILE A 48 -18.03 -9.63 25.76
C ILE A 48 -17.04 -10.81 25.70
N TYR A 49 -17.08 -11.54 24.60
CA TYR A 49 -16.13 -12.61 24.32
C TYR A 49 -14.96 -12.06 23.52
N ILE A 50 -13.75 -12.19 24.05
CA ILE A 50 -12.52 -11.79 23.38
C ILE A 50 -11.88 -13.04 22.79
N ILE A 51 -11.88 -13.15 21.47
CA ILE A 51 -11.17 -14.23 20.78
C ILE A 51 -9.72 -13.78 20.60
N PRO A 52 -8.73 -14.50 21.20
CA PRO A 52 -7.33 -14.25 20.92
C PRO A 52 -7.05 -14.56 19.45
N ASP A 53 -6.23 -13.76 18.81
CA ASP A 53 -5.76 -14.03 17.45
C ASP A 53 -4.85 -15.27 17.49
N ALA A 54 -5.39 -16.44 17.13
CA ALA A 54 -4.66 -17.69 17.07
C ALA A 54 -3.56 -17.69 15.98
N SER A 55 -3.60 -16.73 15.07
CA SER A 55 -2.58 -16.52 14.04
C SER A 55 -1.37 -15.70 14.53
N ALA A 56 -1.37 -15.25 15.78
CA ALA A 56 -0.24 -14.50 16.34
C ALA A 56 1.04 -15.34 16.51
N GLU A 57 0.95 -16.66 16.46
CA GLU A 57 2.11 -17.56 16.54
C GLU A 57 2.70 -17.92 15.17
N THR A 58 1.94 -17.84 14.12
CA THR A 58 2.52 -17.81 12.77
C THR A 58 2.70 -16.35 12.42
N GLY A 59 3.91 -15.86 12.55
CA GLY A 59 4.30 -14.50 12.18
C GLY A 59 3.86 -14.15 10.76
N TYR A 60 2.57 -13.89 10.60
CA TYR A 60 2.11 -13.01 9.58
C TYR A 60 2.62 -11.63 10.04
N ASP A 61 3.90 -11.45 9.82
CA ASP A 61 4.44 -10.14 9.58
C ASP A 61 3.64 -9.62 8.37
N SER A 62 2.36 -9.27 8.65
CA SER A 62 1.68 -8.34 7.80
C SER A 62 2.61 -7.16 7.88
N GLY A 63 3.57 -7.22 6.96
CA GLY A 63 4.57 -6.22 6.76
C GLY A 63 3.90 -4.87 6.68
N ARG A 64 3.55 -4.37 7.84
CA ARG A 64 3.71 -2.99 8.16
C ARG A 64 5.23 -2.77 8.13
N LYS A 65 5.83 -3.02 6.99
CA LYS A 65 6.80 -2.06 6.51
C LYS A 65 5.98 -0.77 6.52
N LEU A 66 5.82 -0.18 7.74
CA LEU A 66 5.85 1.25 7.85
C LEU A 66 6.78 1.61 6.73
N PHE A 67 6.26 2.27 5.70
CA PHE A 67 7.07 2.79 4.64
C PHE A 67 8.37 3.24 5.30
N THR A 68 9.36 2.36 5.36
CA THR A 68 10.73 2.73 5.63
C THR A 68 11.11 3.42 4.34
N ARG A 69 10.57 4.65 4.20
CA ARG A 69 11.11 5.58 3.23
C ARG A 69 12.58 5.57 3.56
N PRO A 70 13.45 5.28 2.60
CA PRO A 70 14.86 5.31 2.88
C PRO A 70 15.11 6.67 3.54
N LEU A 71 15.64 6.65 4.76
CA LEU A 71 15.98 7.86 5.54
C LEU A 71 16.98 8.72 4.76
N LEU A 72 17.70 8.12 3.84
CA LEU A 72 18.66 8.79 2.97
C LEU A 72 17.94 9.22 1.67
N PRO A 73 18.05 10.49 1.30
CA PRO A 73 17.52 10.99 0.04
C PRO A 73 18.19 10.31 -1.15
N SER A 74 17.44 10.03 -2.20
CA SER A 74 18.02 9.58 -3.47
C SER A 74 18.94 10.65 -4.02
N VAL A 75 20.07 10.25 -4.64
CA VAL A 75 20.99 11.19 -5.31
C VAL A 75 20.25 12.04 -6.35
N ARG A 76 19.30 11.46 -7.06
CA ARG A 76 18.44 12.17 -8.01
C ARG A 76 17.63 13.26 -7.33
N ASP A 77 16.99 12.98 -6.20
CA ASP A 77 16.18 13.95 -5.46
C ASP A 77 17.05 15.08 -4.88
N LEU A 78 18.28 14.75 -4.46
CA LEU A 78 19.25 15.74 -3.99
C LEU A 78 19.67 16.70 -5.13
N LEU A 79 19.94 16.16 -6.32
CA LEU A 79 20.29 16.98 -7.50
C LEU A 79 19.14 17.88 -7.93
N ILE A 80 17.91 17.39 -7.91
CA ILE A 80 16.70 18.19 -8.19
C ILE A 80 16.56 19.32 -7.17
N THR A 81 16.73 19.03 -5.88
CA THR A 81 16.67 20.03 -4.80
C THR A 81 17.74 21.11 -5.00
N ALA A 82 18.98 20.70 -5.26
CA ALA A 82 20.09 21.63 -5.51
C ALA A 82 19.84 22.49 -6.75
N GLY A 83 19.32 21.90 -7.83
CA GLY A 83 18.96 22.63 -9.06
C GLY A 83 17.88 23.69 -8.85
N ILE A 84 16.79 23.32 -8.13
CA ILE A 84 15.70 24.24 -7.80
C ILE A 84 16.22 25.39 -6.93
N LEU A 85 16.95 25.10 -5.85
CA LEU A 85 17.47 26.14 -4.96
C LEU A 85 18.48 27.04 -5.65
N SER A 86 19.34 26.51 -6.54
CA SER A 86 20.26 27.30 -7.34
C SER A 86 19.52 28.24 -8.28
N CYS A 87 18.50 27.75 -8.97
CA CYS A 87 17.69 28.60 -9.87
C CYS A 87 17.02 29.75 -9.11
N ILE A 88 16.45 29.45 -7.93
CA ILE A 88 15.80 30.44 -7.07
C ILE A 88 16.79 31.47 -6.55
N THR A 89 17.99 31.03 -6.16
CA THR A 89 19.04 31.94 -5.72
C THR A 89 19.46 32.91 -6.87
N LEU A 90 19.58 32.39 -8.10
CA LEU A 90 19.87 33.22 -9.28
C LEU A 90 18.77 34.26 -9.55
N ILE A 91 17.49 33.82 -9.49
CA ILE A 91 16.36 34.76 -9.62
C ILE A 91 16.35 35.76 -8.48
N GLY A 92 16.69 35.34 -7.25
CA GLY A 92 16.82 36.23 -6.10
C GLY A 92 17.89 37.33 -6.31
N PHE A 93 19.05 36.98 -6.90
CA PHE A 93 20.07 37.97 -7.30
C PHE A 93 19.54 38.96 -8.36
N PHE A 94 18.79 38.45 -9.34
CA PHE A 94 18.16 39.28 -10.34
C PHE A 94 17.16 40.28 -9.73
N PHE A 95 16.36 39.82 -8.74
CA PHE A 95 15.45 40.70 -8.01
C PHE A 95 16.17 41.79 -7.21
N LEU A 96 17.34 41.45 -6.63
CA LEU A 96 18.17 42.45 -5.96
C LEU A 96 18.70 43.51 -6.90
N GLN A 97 19.07 43.15 -8.14
CA GLN A 97 19.54 44.10 -9.14
C GLN A 97 18.42 45.03 -9.62
N LEU A 98 17.18 44.59 -9.61
CA LEU A 98 15.98 45.35 -9.96
C LEU A 98 15.40 46.17 -8.78
N ASP A 99 16.07 46.15 -7.63
CA ASP A 99 15.68 46.86 -6.41
C ASP A 99 14.31 46.43 -5.84
N PHE A 100 13.93 45.17 -6.12
CA PHE A 100 12.72 44.61 -5.54
C PHE A 100 12.83 44.45 -4.02
N ALA A 101 11.69 44.63 -3.36
CA ALA A 101 11.62 44.51 -1.90
C ALA A 101 12.05 43.10 -1.40
N ARG A 102 12.81 43.06 -0.31
CA ARG A 102 13.41 41.83 0.26
C ARG A 102 12.36 40.74 0.59
N TYR A 103 11.14 41.12 0.95
CA TYR A 103 10.06 40.15 1.22
C TYR A 103 9.64 39.35 -0.02
N ASN A 104 9.78 39.92 -1.24
CA ASN A 104 9.51 39.19 -2.48
C ASN A 104 10.49 38.04 -2.68
N ILE A 105 11.73 38.21 -2.26
CA ILE A 105 12.74 37.16 -2.32
C ILE A 105 12.45 36.04 -1.31
N ILE A 106 11.97 36.39 -0.11
CA ILE A 106 11.53 35.39 0.87
C ILE A 106 10.40 34.53 0.28
N MET A 107 9.39 35.16 -0.33
CA MET A 107 8.29 34.46 -1.00
C MET A 107 8.79 33.54 -2.12
N LEU A 108 9.80 33.97 -2.89
CA LEU A 108 10.42 33.16 -3.93
C LEU A 108 11.07 31.89 -3.36
N TYR A 109 11.79 31.98 -2.23
CA TYR A 109 12.35 30.81 -1.55
C TYR A 109 11.26 29.88 -0.99
N MET A 110 10.16 30.44 -0.47
CA MET A 110 9.00 29.62 -0.05
C MET A 110 8.38 28.84 -1.21
N LEU A 111 8.26 29.49 -2.38
CA LEU A 111 7.83 28.82 -3.61
C LEU A 111 8.82 27.71 -4.01
N GLY A 112 10.11 27.94 -3.85
CA GLY A 112 11.13 26.94 -4.10
C GLY A 112 11.04 25.70 -3.24
N VAL A 113 10.78 25.89 -1.95
CA VAL A 113 10.54 24.76 -1.04
C VAL A 113 9.30 23.97 -1.47
N LEU A 114 8.23 24.66 -1.89
CA LEU A 114 7.04 24.01 -2.43
C LEU A 114 7.35 23.17 -3.68
N PHE A 115 8.10 23.73 -4.65
CA PHE A 115 8.52 22.99 -5.84
C PHE A 115 9.42 21.81 -5.49
N THR A 116 10.35 21.98 -4.56
CA THR A 116 11.18 20.88 -4.09
C THR A 116 10.32 19.76 -3.52
N ALA A 117 9.34 20.05 -2.66
CA ALA A 117 8.43 19.08 -2.10
C ALA A 117 7.53 18.41 -3.17
N LEU A 118 7.17 19.12 -4.23
CA LEU A 118 6.40 18.57 -5.35
C LEU A 118 7.24 17.67 -6.26
N CYS A 119 8.50 18.03 -6.55
CA CYS A 119 9.34 17.31 -7.50
C CYS A 119 10.12 16.14 -6.89
N THR A 120 10.35 16.13 -5.57
CA THR A 120 11.09 15.06 -4.87
C THR A 120 10.17 14.02 -4.26
N SER A 121 10.69 12.81 -4.06
CA SER A 121 9.90 11.66 -3.57
C SER A 121 9.92 11.50 -2.05
N GLY A 122 10.78 12.24 -1.32
CA GLY A 122 11.05 12.02 0.10
C GLY A 122 10.74 13.23 0.99
N TYR A 123 10.14 12.96 2.16
CA TYR A 123 9.98 13.95 3.23
C TYR A 123 11.33 14.57 3.65
N THR A 124 12.39 13.76 3.66
CA THR A 124 13.75 14.16 4.05
C THR A 124 14.34 15.23 3.12
N CYS A 125 14.13 15.10 1.80
CA CYS A 125 14.56 16.13 0.84
C CYS A 125 13.86 17.47 1.05
N GLY A 126 12.57 17.44 1.36
CA GLY A 126 11.83 18.67 1.63
C GLY A 126 12.31 19.37 2.90
N VAL A 127 12.57 18.62 3.98
CA VAL A 127 13.10 19.19 5.23
C VAL A 127 14.53 19.74 5.03
N LEU A 128 15.40 18.97 4.39
CA LEU A 128 16.76 19.44 4.06
C LEU A 128 16.72 20.64 3.13
N GLY A 129 15.85 20.66 2.11
CA GLY A 129 15.62 21.78 1.24
C GLY A 129 15.12 23.04 1.98
N SER A 130 14.26 22.85 3.00
CA SER A 130 13.80 23.97 3.84
C SER A 130 14.93 24.58 4.65
N ILE A 131 15.78 23.78 5.25
CA ILE A 131 16.96 24.24 6.00
C ILE A 131 17.95 24.92 5.06
N ALA A 132 18.23 24.29 3.90
CA ALA A 132 19.13 24.83 2.90
C ALA A 132 18.61 26.16 2.33
N SER A 133 17.29 26.31 2.12
CA SER A 133 16.69 27.54 1.62
C SER A 133 16.94 28.73 2.56
N VAL A 134 16.79 28.51 3.88
CA VAL A 134 17.06 29.55 4.89
C VAL A 134 18.56 29.89 4.92
N ALA A 135 19.42 28.88 4.87
CA ALA A 135 20.86 29.07 4.85
C ALA A 135 21.34 29.83 3.61
N LEU A 136 20.83 29.48 2.42
CA LEU A 136 21.16 30.15 1.16
C LEU A 136 20.64 31.59 1.15
N TYR A 137 19.41 31.82 1.62
CA TYR A 137 18.88 33.19 1.74
C TYR A 137 19.74 34.03 2.66
N ASN A 138 20.12 33.50 3.86
CA ASN A 138 20.98 34.22 4.80
C ASN A 138 22.35 34.51 4.17
N PHE A 139 23.01 33.53 3.57
CA PHE A 139 24.37 33.63 3.07
C PHE A 139 24.49 34.56 1.86
N PHE A 140 23.59 34.47 0.88
CA PHE A 140 23.69 35.17 -0.38
C PHE A 140 22.94 36.52 -0.45
N LEU A 141 21.85 36.65 0.29
CA LEU A 141 20.88 37.73 0.06
C LEU A 141 20.68 38.65 1.28
N THR A 142 21.16 38.21 2.48
CA THR A 142 21.13 39.03 3.70
C THR A 142 22.44 39.82 3.85
N GLU A 143 22.39 41.07 4.30
CA GLU A 143 23.56 41.89 4.58
C GLU A 143 24.09 41.63 6.00
N PRO A 144 25.43 41.49 6.20
CA PRO A 144 26.47 41.47 5.19
C PRO A 144 26.52 40.18 4.38
N ARG A 145 26.54 40.25 3.07
CA ARG A 145 26.54 39.10 2.16
C ARG A 145 27.76 38.22 2.34
N LEU A 146 27.63 36.93 1.97
CA LEU A 146 28.67 35.90 2.08
C LEU A 146 29.12 35.63 3.53
N THR A 147 28.26 35.96 4.51
CA THR A 147 28.46 35.65 5.91
C THR A 147 27.17 35.06 6.50
N PHE A 148 27.30 34.28 7.57
CA PHE A 148 26.13 33.79 8.32
C PHE A 148 25.74 34.75 9.46
N HIS A 149 26.37 35.92 9.58
CA HIS A 149 26.05 36.90 10.61
C HIS A 149 24.92 37.81 10.15
N ALA A 150 23.82 37.80 10.91
CA ALA A 150 22.73 38.74 10.74
C ALA A 150 22.75 39.74 11.92
N TYR A 151 23.14 40.98 11.66
CA TYR A 151 23.27 41.99 12.73
C TYR A 151 21.93 42.53 13.21
N ASP A 152 20.89 42.49 12.38
CA ASP A 152 19.57 42.98 12.74
C ASP A 152 18.78 41.86 13.43
N PRO A 153 18.29 42.07 14.67
CA PRO A 153 17.46 41.11 15.37
C PRO A 153 16.20 40.67 14.60
N GLY A 154 15.71 41.50 13.67
CA GLY A 154 14.57 41.20 12.83
C GLY A 154 14.79 39.98 11.90
N TYR A 155 16.04 39.75 11.46
CA TYR A 155 16.36 38.59 10.60
C TYR A 155 16.16 37.25 11.32
N GLN A 156 16.45 37.17 12.61
CA GLN A 156 16.25 35.91 13.37
C GLN A 156 14.78 35.49 13.38
N VAL A 157 13.88 36.45 13.56
CA VAL A 157 12.43 36.19 13.50
C VAL A 157 12.01 35.78 12.09
N THR A 158 12.54 36.46 11.07
CA THR A 158 12.27 36.13 9.66
C THR A 158 12.73 34.71 9.31
N PHE A 159 13.93 34.31 9.74
CA PHE A 159 14.44 32.96 9.51
C PHE A 159 13.62 31.90 10.24
N ALA A 160 13.20 32.14 11.46
CA ALA A 160 12.34 31.24 12.21
C ALA A 160 10.96 31.06 11.53
N LEU A 161 10.35 32.15 11.09
CA LEU A 161 9.07 32.12 10.36
C LEU A 161 9.22 31.43 9.00
N MET A 162 10.28 31.73 8.25
CA MET A 162 10.57 31.10 6.97
C MET A 162 10.77 29.59 7.13
N LEU A 163 11.58 29.16 8.11
CA LEU A 163 11.81 27.74 8.38
C LEU A 163 10.52 27.02 8.78
N THR A 164 9.77 27.60 9.72
CA THR A 164 8.50 27.02 10.19
C THR A 164 7.50 26.87 9.03
N SER A 165 7.31 27.92 8.25
CA SER A 165 6.43 27.91 7.08
C SER A 165 6.88 26.90 6.02
N ALA A 166 8.18 26.81 5.76
CA ALA A 166 8.77 25.86 4.82
C ALA A 166 8.53 24.41 5.27
N ILE A 167 8.73 24.10 6.55
CA ILE A 167 8.45 22.75 7.12
C ILE A 167 6.97 22.41 7.02
N ILE A 168 6.08 23.34 7.35
CA ILE A 168 4.62 23.14 7.24
C ILE A 168 4.25 22.85 5.79
N THR A 169 4.72 23.68 4.85
CA THR A 169 4.47 23.51 3.41
C THR A 169 4.97 22.16 2.90
N CYS A 170 6.18 21.77 3.27
CA CYS A 170 6.76 20.49 2.90
C CYS A 170 5.92 19.33 3.45
N THR A 171 5.55 19.39 4.74
CA THR A 171 4.76 18.35 5.40
C THR A 171 3.39 18.20 4.75
N LEU A 172 2.71 19.31 4.49
CA LEU A 172 1.38 19.32 3.88
C LEU A 172 1.43 18.77 2.45
N THR A 173 2.38 19.24 1.65
CA THR A 173 2.57 18.79 0.26
C THR A 173 2.84 17.29 0.19
N THR A 174 3.71 16.78 1.07
CA THR A 174 4.02 15.34 1.13
C THR A 174 2.79 14.53 1.52
N ARG A 175 2.02 14.97 2.50
CA ARG A 175 0.75 14.31 2.87
C ARG A 175 -0.27 14.31 1.74
N LEU A 176 -0.42 15.44 1.03
CA LEU A 176 -1.33 15.53 -0.12
C LEU A 176 -0.92 14.56 -1.24
N LYS A 177 0.37 14.44 -1.55
CA LYS A 177 0.88 13.46 -2.53
C LYS A 177 0.58 12.02 -2.11
N ASP A 178 0.79 11.68 -0.84
CA ASP A 178 0.50 10.35 -0.32
C ASP A 178 -1.01 10.05 -0.39
N HIS A 179 -1.85 10.99 0.01
CA HIS A 179 -3.30 10.84 -0.10
C HIS A 179 -3.77 10.70 -1.54
N ALA A 180 -3.24 11.52 -2.46
CA ALA A 180 -3.55 11.42 -3.88
C ALA A 180 -3.17 10.04 -4.45
N LYS A 181 -1.97 9.53 -4.11
CA LYS A 181 -1.51 8.20 -4.52
C LYS A 181 -2.42 7.09 -3.95
N MET A 182 -2.74 7.15 -2.67
CA MET A 182 -3.64 6.17 -2.03
C MET A 182 -5.03 6.19 -2.65
N SER A 183 -5.58 7.38 -2.92
CA SER A 183 -6.88 7.54 -3.56
C SER A 183 -6.89 6.99 -4.99
N ALA A 184 -5.84 7.26 -5.76
CA ALA A 184 -5.69 6.72 -7.12
C ALA A 184 -5.59 5.18 -7.11
N GLN A 185 -4.84 4.61 -6.17
CA GLN A 185 -4.75 3.14 -6.01
C GLN A 185 -6.10 2.53 -5.60
N ALA A 186 -6.84 3.16 -4.68
CA ALA A 186 -8.16 2.70 -4.27
C ALA A 186 -9.16 2.77 -5.43
N ALA A 187 -9.18 3.86 -6.19
CA ALA A 187 -10.04 4.02 -7.36
C ALA A 187 -9.71 2.99 -8.45
N PHE A 188 -8.43 2.75 -8.71
CA PHE A 188 -7.97 1.75 -9.66
C PHE A 188 -8.39 0.34 -9.25
N ARG A 189 -8.22 -0.03 -7.96
CA ARG A 189 -8.67 -1.31 -7.42
C ARG A 189 -10.19 -1.49 -7.57
N THR A 190 -10.99 -0.48 -7.23
CA THR A 190 -12.44 -0.54 -7.37
C THR A 190 -12.86 -0.74 -8.82
N LYS A 191 -12.22 -0.04 -9.74
CA LYS A 191 -12.46 -0.20 -11.18
C LYS A 191 -12.16 -1.63 -11.65
N ILE A 192 -10.99 -2.16 -11.29
CA ILE A 192 -10.60 -3.54 -11.64
C ILE A 192 -11.64 -4.54 -11.14
N LEU A 193 -12.05 -4.45 -9.87
CA LEU A 193 -13.03 -5.35 -9.29
C LEU A 193 -14.38 -5.26 -10.00
N PHE A 194 -14.82 -4.04 -10.32
CA PHE A 194 -16.04 -3.84 -11.08
C PHE A 194 -15.98 -4.46 -12.48
N ASP A 195 -14.90 -4.19 -13.21
CA ASP A 195 -14.70 -4.73 -14.57
C ASP A 195 -14.60 -6.26 -14.54
N THR A 196 -13.88 -6.83 -13.56
CA THR A 196 -13.76 -8.27 -13.35
C THR A 196 -15.11 -8.90 -13.04
N ASN A 197 -15.87 -8.34 -12.09
CA ASN A 197 -17.20 -8.84 -11.74
C ASN A 197 -18.14 -8.84 -12.96
N GLN A 198 -18.13 -7.76 -13.76
CA GLN A 198 -18.94 -7.69 -14.98
C GLN A 198 -18.58 -8.77 -16.00
N LEU A 199 -17.29 -9.10 -16.14
CA LEU A 199 -16.83 -10.16 -17.02
C LEU A 199 -17.26 -11.54 -16.50
N LEU A 200 -17.07 -11.80 -15.20
CA LEU A 200 -17.41 -13.06 -14.56
C LEU A 200 -18.92 -13.35 -14.61
N GLN A 201 -19.76 -12.32 -14.45
CA GLN A 201 -21.22 -12.47 -14.56
C GLN A 201 -21.70 -12.88 -15.97
N ARG A 202 -20.93 -12.61 -17.01
CA ARG A 202 -21.26 -12.99 -18.39
C ARG A 202 -20.81 -14.41 -18.76
N ALA A 203 -19.93 -14.99 -17.94
CA ALA A 203 -19.39 -16.32 -18.18
C ALA A 203 -20.49 -17.39 -18.06
N LYS A 204 -20.50 -18.35 -19.00
CA LYS A 204 -21.53 -19.37 -19.12
C LYS A 204 -21.14 -20.72 -18.52
N SER A 205 -19.87 -20.93 -18.20
CA SER A 205 -19.34 -22.15 -17.59
C SER A 205 -18.29 -21.84 -16.52
N GLU A 206 -18.00 -22.81 -15.64
CA GLU A 206 -16.94 -22.70 -14.63
C GLU A 206 -15.57 -22.55 -15.30
N GLU A 207 -15.32 -23.25 -16.40
CA GLU A 207 -14.07 -23.13 -17.15
C GLU A 207 -13.89 -21.72 -17.73
N GLU A 208 -14.98 -21.10 -18.19
CA GLU A 208 -14.94 -19.72 -18.68
C GLU A 208 -14.65 -18.73 -17.56
N ILE A 209 -15.24 -18.94 -16.35
CA ILE A 209 -14.94 -18.12 -15.15
C ILE A 209 -13.46 -18.24 -14.79
N LEU A 210 -12.91 -19.46 -14.74
CA LEU A 210 -11.49 -19.70 -14.44
C LEU A 210 -10.57 -19.04 -15.48
N SER A 211 -10.86 -19.23 -16.74
CA SER A 211 -10.11 -18.64 -17.84
C SER A 211 -10.13 -17.12 -17.83
N GLN A 212 -11.29 -16.52 -17.57
CA GLN A 212 -11.41 -15.06 -17.46
C GLN A 212 -10.70 -14.51 -16.21
N THR A 213 -10.80 -15.21 -15.07
CA THR A 213 -10.08 -14.87 -13.85
C THR A 213 -8.57 -14.88 -14.07
N ALA A 214 -8.04 -15.94 -14.69
CA ALA A 214 -6.62 -16.05 -15.02
C ALA A 214 -6.18 -14.98 -16.04
N SER A 215 -6.96 -14.76 -17.09
CA SER A 215 -6.66 -13.73 -18.11
C SER A 215 -6.62 -12.33 -17.52
N GLN A 216 -7.51 -12.01 -16.59
CA GLN A 216 -7.49 -10.73 -15.88
C GLN A 216 -6.26 -10.60 -14.98
N LEU A 217 -5.92 -11.65 -14.22
CA LEU A 217 -4.73 -11.67 -13.39
C LEU A 217 -3.45 -11.50 -14.23
N MET A 218 -3.34 -12.23 -15.35
CA MET A 218 -2.22 -12.11 -16.27
C MET A 218 -2.05 -10.67 -16.78
N LYS A 219 -3.12 -10.05 -17.25
CA LYS A 219 -3.09 -8.66 -17.74
C LYS A 219 -2.70 -7.64 -16.67
N LEU A 220 -3.19 -7.81 -15.44
CA LEU A 220 -3.00 -6.86 -14.38
C LEU A 220 -1.64 -6.99 -13.69
N LEU A 221 -1.15 -8.22 -13.53
CA LEU A 221 0.13 -8.49 -12.90
C LEU A 221 1.27 -8.52 -13.93
N ASN A 222 0.95 -8.62 -15.23
CA ASN A 222 1.90 -8.83 -16.32
C ASN A 222 2.86 -10.00 -16.04
N ARG A 223 2.27 -11.14 -15.61
CA ARG A 223 3.01 -12.35 -15.22
C ARG A 223 2.37 -13.57 -15.83
N SER A 224 3.17 -14.61 -16.05
CA SER A 224 2.69 -15.92 -16.46
C SER A 224 1.98 -16.63 -15.30
N LEU A 225 0.93 -17.37 -15.63
CA LEU A 225 0.06 -18.06 -14.70
C LEU A 225 -0.20 -19.48 -15.15
N ILE A 226 -0.43 -20.36 -14.18
CA ILE A 226 -0.96 -21.71 -14.39
C ILE A 226 -2.22 -21.86 -13.55
N VAL A 227 -3.24 -22.51 -14.08
CA VAL A 227 -4.49 -22.80 -13.37
C VAL A 227 -4.75 -24.29 -13.40
N TYR A 228 -5.04 -24.84 -12.25
CA TYR A 228 -5.51 -26.20 -12.04
C TYR A 228 -6.97 -26.17 -11.59
N PRO A 229 -7.94 -26.49 -12.45
CA PRO A 229 -9.35 -26.59 -12.04
C PRO A 229 -9.55 -27.75 -11.09
N GLU A 230 -10.52 -27.65 -10.16
CA GLU A 230 -10.98 -28.78 -9.39
C GLU A 230 -11.88 -29.68 -10.26
N GLN A 231 -11.60 -30.98 -10.28
CA GLN A 231 -12.40 -32.00 -10.99
C GLN A 231 -12.54 -33.24 -10.08
N ASN A 232 -13.76 -33.56 -9.70
CA ASN A 232 -14.09 -34.74 -8.90
C ASN A 232 -13.31 -34.88 -7.57
N GLY A 233 -12.97 -33.75 -6.93
CA GLY A 233 -12.27 -33.72 -5.66
C GLY A 233 -10.74 -33.67 -5.76
N ASP A 234 -10.19 -33.66 -6.97
CA ASP A 234 -8.75 -33.58 -7.25
C ASP A 234 -8.45 -32.41 -8.20
N LEU A 235 -7.16 -32.09 -8.40
CA LEU A 235 -6.73 -31.10 -9.39
C LEU A 235 -6.74 -31.71 -10.80
N GLY A 236 -7.48 -31.09 -11.69
CA GLY A 236 -7.55 -31.43 -13.11
C GLY A 236 -6.28 -31.11 -13.91
N SER A 237 -6.43 -31.07 -15.24
CA SER A 237 -5.35 -30.71 -16.16
C SER A 237 -4.97 -29.24 -16.04
N GLU A 238 -3.67 -28.97 -16.21
CA GLU A 238 -3.12 -27.62 -16.20
C GLU A 238 -3.57 -26.78 -17.40
N GLN A 239 -3.84 -25.51 -17.13
CA GLN A 239 -4.11 -24.50 -18.13
C GLN A 239 -3.08 -23.36 -17.98
N PHE A 240 -2.35 -23.08 -19.05
CA PHE A 240 -1.30 -22.06 -19.05
C PHE A 240 -1.81 -20.73 -19.60
N PHE A 241 -1.47 -19.63 -18.90
CA PHE A 241 -1.77 -18.26 -19.31
C PHE A 241 -0.47 -17.45 -19.26
N GLY A 242 0.04 -17.03 -20.39
CA GLY A 242 1.29 -16.30 -20.47
C GLY A 242 1.38 -15.41 -21.69
N VAL A 243 2.32 -14.47 -21.65
CA VAL A 243 2.63 -13.60 -22.79
C VAL A 243 3.27 -14.42 -23.91
N ASP A 244 4.13 -15.40 -23.55
CA ASP A 244 4.75 -16.38 -24.45
C ASP A 244 4.44 -17.80 -23.95
N GLY A 245 3.72 -18.58 -24.74
CA GLY A 245 3.24 -19.91 -24.35
C GLY A 245 4.37 -20.90 -24.02
N GLU A 246 5.45 -20.96 -24.80
CA GLU A 246 6.58 -21.87 -24.57
C GLU A 246 7.37 -21.52 -23.29
N THR A 247 7.59 -20.23 -23.04
CA THR A 247 8.29 -19.75 -21.84
C THR A 247 7.48 -20.06 -20.59
N THR A 248 6.16 -19.87 -20.63
CA THR A 248 5.26 -20.17 -19.52
C THR A 248 5.26 -21.66 -19.18
N GLN A 249 5.20 -22.53 -20.19
CA GLN A 249 5.20 -23.96 -20.00
C GLN A 249 6.50 -24.46 -19.36
N ASN A 250 7.64 -23.89 -19.76
CA ASN A 250 8.96 -24.22 -19.19
C ASN A 250 9.13 -23.80 -17.72
N ILE A 251 8.48 -22.71 -17.29
CA ILE A 251 8.52 -22.24 -15.91
C ILE A 251 7.83 -23.25 -14.98
N PHE A 252 6.65 -23.73 -15.36
CA PHE A 252 5.80 -24.58 -14.55
C PHE A 252 5.93 -26.08 -14.82
N SER A 253 6.91 -26.52 -15.64
CA SER A 253 7.09 -27.94 -15.99
C SER A 253 7.84 -28.77 -14.94
N ALA A 254 8.42 -28.15 -13.92
CA ALA A 254 9.12 -28.88 -12.86
C ALA A 254 8.11 -29.65 -11.97
N PRO A 255 8.43 -30.87 -11.51
CA PRO A 255 7.53 -31.68 -10.68
C PRO A 255 7.16 -30.99 -9.38
N GLU A 256 8.07 -30.18 -8.80
CA GLU A 256 7.86 -29.41 -7.56
C GLU A 256 6.69 -28.42 -7.71
N GLU A 257 6.43 -27.91 -8.92
CA GLU A 257 5.34 -26.97 -9.19
C GLU A 257 3.97 -27.66 -9.01
N ARG A 258 3.82 -28.89 -9.51
CA ARG A 258 2.60 -29.67 -9.36
C ARG A 258 2.41 -30.10 -7.91
N ASP A 259 3.48 -30.47 -7.21
CA ASP A 259 3.42 -30.86 -5.79
C ASP A 259 3.02 -29.67 -4.91
N ALA A 260 3.54 -28.48 -5.19
CA ALA A 260 3.13 -27.24 -4.52
C ALA A 260 1.64 -26.94 -4.74
N ALA A 261 1.13 -27.13 -5.97
CA ALA A 261 -0.28 -26.96 -6.30
C ALA A 261 -1.17 -27.95 -5.54
N ASN A 262 -0.80 -29.23 -5.51
CA ASN A 262 -1.50 -30.28 -4.78
C ASN A 262 -1.54 -29.99 -3.28
N TRP A 263 -0.41 -29.57 -2.71
CA TRP A 263 -0.33 -29.19 -1.30
C TRP A 263 -1.23 -27.99 -0.98
N THR A 264 -1.23 -26.97 -1.84
CA THR A 264 -2.13 -25.81 -1.71
C THR A 264 -3.59 -26.21 -1.75
N PHE A 265 -3.98 -27.14 -2.63
CA PHE A 265 -5.33 -27.64 -2.73
C PHE A 265 -5.76 -28.38 -1.44
N ALA A 266 -4.94 -29.31 -0.95
CA ALA A 266 -5.22 -30.12 0.23
C ALA A 266 -5.25 -29.28 1.52
N ASN A 267 -4.28 -28.37 1.70
CA ASN A 267 -4.12 -27.60 2.94
C ASN A 267 -4.86 -26.26 2.92
N LYS A 268 -5.38 -25.82 1.77
CA LYS A 268 -6.07 -24.53 1.60
C LYS A 268 -5.22 -23.33 2.03
N LYS A 269 -3.89 -23.50 1.99
CA LYS A 269 -2.88 -22.48 2.30
C LYS A 269 -2.01 -22.25 1.08
N ARG A 270 -1.42 -21.08 0.98
CA ARG A 270 -0.46 -20.76 -0.07
C ARG A 270 0.82 -21.56 0.09
N SER A 271 1.43 -21.95 -1.03
CA SER A 271 2.73 -22.62 -1.11
C SER A 271 3.55 -22.08 -2.30
N GLY A 272 4.79 -22.51 -2.42
CA GLY A 272 5.68 -22.12 -3.50
C GLY A 272 6.56 -20.92 -3.14
N ALA A 273 6.98 -20.19 -4.17
CA ALA A 273 7.92 -19.08 -4.05
C ALA A 273 7.55 -18.09 -2.95
N GLY A 274 8.52 -17.81 -2.06
CA GLY A 274 8.34 -16.86 -0.96
C GLY A 274 7.46 -17.37 0.20
N THR A 275 7.26 -18.68 0.31
CA THR A 275 6.55 -19.33 1.43
C THR A 275 7.45 -20.40 2.08
N ASP A 276 7.05 -20.87 3.25
CA ASP A 276 7.78 -21.95 3.97
C ASP A 276 7.54 -23.34 3.36
N SER A 277 6.48 -23.49 2.54
CA SER A 277 6.12 -24.74 1.89
C SER A 277 6.51 -24.68 0.41
N TYR A 278 7.37 -25.57 -0.03
CA TYR A 278 7.91 -25.62 -1.40
C TYR A 278 8.64 -24.33 -1.84
N PRO A 279 9.63 -23.83 -1.06
CA PRO A 279 10.30 -22.56 -1.35
C PRO A 279 11.09 -22.58 -2.66
N ASP A 280 11.45 -23.74 -3.17
CA ASP A 280 12.24 -23.93 -4.41
C ASP A 280 11.37 -23.86 -5.67
N ALA A 281 10.05 -23.93 -5.55
CA ALA A 281 9.13 -23.70 -6.66
C ALA A 281 9.23 -22.24 -7.15
N LYS A 282 9.14 -22.05 -8.47
CA LYS A 282 9.16 -20.71 -9.09
C LYS A 282 7.82 -20.01 -8.99
N GLY A 283 6.74 -20.79 -8.95
CA GLY A 283 5.38 -20.29 -8.79
C GLY A 283 4.97 -20.08 -7.35
N LEU A 284 4.14 -19.04 -7.11
CA LEU A 284 3.35 -18.90 -5.88
C LEU A 284 1.95 -19.46 -6.13
N TYR A 285 1.54 -20.46 -5.34
CA TYR A 285 0.27 -21.16 -5.48
C TYR A 285 -0.75 -20.69 -4.46
N LEU A 286 -1.97 -20.38 -4.93
CA LEU A 286 -3.11 -19.96 -4.11
C LEU A 286 -4.35 -20.73 -4.50
N ALA A 287 -5.13 -21.13 -3.48
CA ALA A 287 -6.41 -21.81 -3.70
C ALA A 287 -7.51 -20.80 -4.09
N LEU A 288 -8.24 -21.12 -5.14
CA LEU A 288 -9.48 -20.46 -5.52
C LEU A 288 -10.60 -21.04 -4.66
N ARG A 289 -10.96 -20.36 -3.56
CA ARG A 289 -11.84 -20.91 -2.53
C ARG A 289 -12.81 -19.90 -1.96
N THR A 290 -13.94 -20.43 -1.47
CA THR A 290 -14.90 -19.73 -0.61
C THR A 290 -15.10 -20.49 0.70
N GLY A 291 -16.13 -20.15 1.48
CA GLY A 291 -16.58 -20.96 2.61
C GLY A 291 -17.14 -22.34 2.20
N GLY A 292 -17.65 -22.47 0.98
CA GLY A 292 -18.25 -23.69 0.45
C GLY A 292 -17.27 -24.71 -0.12
N GLY A 293 -16.04 -24.31 -0.46
CA GLY A 293 -15.07 -25.25 -1.02
C GLY A 293 -13.88 -24.62 -1.72
N VAL A 294 -13.05 -25.48 -2.33
CA VAL A 294 -11.95 -25.11 -3.22
C VAL A 294 -12.35 -25.48 -4.65
N PHE A 295 -12.26 -24.55 -5.57
CA PHE A 295 -12.66 -24.70 -6.97
C PHE A 295 -11.46 -24.83 -7.93
N GLY A 296 -10.25 -24.73 -7.41
CA GLY A 296 -9.02 -24.86 -8.16
C GLY A 296 -7.84 -24.19 -7.46
N VAL A 297 -6.68 -24.24 -8.10
CA VAL A 297 -5.44 -23.60 -7.64
C VAL A 297 -4.88 -22.78 -8.77
N VAL A 298 -4.42 -21.57 -8.46
CA VAL A 298 -3.73 -20.66 -9.38
C VAL A 298 -2.29 -20.52 -8.95
N GLY A 299 -1.34 -20.81 -9.84
CA GLY A 299 0.09 -20.58 -9.68
C GLY A 299 0.50 -19.33 -10.47
N ILE A 300 1.34 -18.48 -9.86
CA ILE A 300 1.80 -17.22 -10.43
C ILE A 300 3.32 -17.23 -10.44
N ASP A 301 3.92 -16.93 -11.58
CA ASP A 301 5.37 -16.83 -11.71
C ASP A 301 5.94 -15.67 -10.90
N LEU A 302 6.89 -16.00 -10.00
CA LEU A 302 7.65 -15.06 -9.18
C LEU A 302 9.16 -15.07 -9.48
N SER A 303 9.59 -15.68 -10.59
CA SER A 303 11.01 -15.85 -10.93
C SER A 303 11.76 -14.51 -11.01
N GLU A 304 11.12 -13.46 -11.54
CA GLU A 304 11.76 -12.16 -11.75
C GLU A 304 11.69 -11.25 -10.51
N LYS A 305 10.55 -11.20 -9.84
CA LYS A 305 10.30 -10.24 -8.77
C LYS A 305 9.19 -10.72 -7.84
N PRO A 306 9.31 -10.58 -6.51
CA PRO A 306 8.23 -10.84 -5.58
C PRO A 306 7.04 -9.89 -5.82
N LEU A 307 5.84 -10.31 -5.43
CA LEU A 307 4.64 -9.46 -5.47
C LEU A 307 4.77 -8.29 -4.49
N ASP A 308 4.41 -7.10 -4.94
CA ASP A 308 4.25 -5.99 -4.02
C ASP A 308 2.93 -6.08 -3.24
N ALA A 309 2.76 -5.23 -2.21
CA ALA A 309 1.56 -5.26 -1.36
C ALA A 309 0.27 -4.93 -2.14
N PHE A 310 0.36 -4.09 -3.17
CA PHE A 310 -0.79 -3.74 -4.00
C PHE A 310 -1.13 -4.89 -4.95
N GLU A 311 -0.14 -5.45 -5.66
CA GLU A 311 -0.29 -6.63 -6.54
C GLU A 311 -0.92 -7.80 -5.78
N ASN A 312 -0.41 -8.11 -4.57
CA ASN A 312 -0.96 -9.17 -3.71
C ASN A 312 -2.41 -8.89 -3.28
N SER A 313 -2.75 -7.64 -2.99
CA SER A 313 -4.13 -7.26 -2.64
C SER A 313 -5.10 -7.41 -3.81
N VAL A 314 -4.69 -7.03 -5.02
CA VAL A 314 -5.47 -7.18 -6.25
C VAL A 314 -5.66 -8.66 -6.59
N LEU A 315 -4.58 -9.44 -6.51
CA LEU A 315 -4.59 -10.88 -6.72
C LEU A 315 -5.64 -11.58 -5.83
N LEU A 316 -5.55 -11.39 -4.52
CA LEU A 316 -6.48 -12.01 -3.57
C LEU A 316 -7.93 -11.58 -3.81
N SER A 317 -8.15 -10.34 -4.22
CA SER A 317 -9.49 -9.83 -4.51
C SER A 317 -10.07 -10.49 -5.75
N ILE A 318 -9.31 -10.60 -6.84
CA ILE A 318 -9.78 -11.23 -8.09
C ILE A 318 -10.00 -12.73 -7.90
N LEU A 319 -9.11 -13.43 -7.19
CA LEU A 319 -9.31 -14.84 -6.85
C LEU A 319 -10.59 -15.04 -6.03
N GLY A 320 -10.86 -14.14 -5.08
CA GLY A 320 -12.10 -14.17 -4.29
C GLY A 320 -13.35 -14.00 -5.13
N GLU A 321 -13.37 -13.03 -6.05
CA GLU A 321 -14.48 -12.81 -7.00
C GLU A 321 -14.67 -14.01 -7.94
N GLY A 322 -13.58 -14.57 -8.47
CA GLY A 322 -13.63 -15.79 -9.31
C GLY A 322 -14.21 -16.98 -8.57
N ALA A 323 -13.76 -17.22 -7.33
CA ALA A 323 -14.27 -18.29 -6.48
C ALA A 323 -15.76 -18.11 -6.17
N LEU A 324 -16.18 -16.90 -5.84
CA LEU A 324 -17.59 -16.58 -5.57
C LEU A 324 -18.46 -16.75 -6.82
N ALA A 325 -17.95 -16.37 -7.99
CA ALA A 325 -18.67 -16.56 -9.25
C ALA A 325 -18.91 -18.04 -9.56
N ILE A 326 -17.91 -18.92 -9.32
CA ILE A 326 -18.05 -20.38 -9.50
C ILE A 326 -19.06 -20.93 -8.48
N GLU A 327 -18.95 -20.58 -7.20
CA GLU A 327 -19.90 -21.04 -6.17
C GLU A 327 -21.34 -20.64 -6.51
N ASN A 328 -21.57 -19.39 -6.88
CA ASN A 328 -22.88 -18.91 -7.31
C ASN A 328 -23.42 -19.68 -8.53
N ARG A 329 -22.53 -20.05 -9.44
CA ARG A 329 -22.90 -20.84 -10.61
C ARG A 329 -23.30 -22.27 -10.23
N ARG A 330 -22.55 -22.94 -9.37
CA ARG A 330 -22.89 -24.28 -8.86
C ARG A 330 -24.23 -24.27 -8.16
N ASN A 331 -24.45 -23.34 -7.25
CA ASN A 331 -25.69 -23.20 -6.51
C ASN A 331 -26.91 -22.86 -7.39
N ALA A 332 -26.70 -22.26 -8.57
CA ALA A 332 -27.77 -21.99 -9.53
C ALA A 332 -28.14 -23.19 -10.42
N LEU A 333 -27.32 -24.24 -10.42
CA LEU A 333 -27.52 -25.48 -11.20
C LEU A 333 -28.07 -26.62 -10.34
N GLU A 334 -27.97 -26.51 -9.02
CA GLU A 334 -28.64 -27.38 -8.03
C GLU A 334 -30.11 -26.95 -7.84
#